data_595f0f4844ca8bd6b88269e7089089e4
#
_entry.id   595f0f4844ca8bd6b88269e7089089e4
#
_cell.length_a   1.000
_cell.length_b   1.000
_cell.length_c   1.000
_cell.angle_alpha   90.00
_cell.angle_beta   90.00
_cell.angle_gamma   90.00
#
_symmetry.space_group_name_H-M   'P 1'
#
loop_
_entity.id
_entity.type
_entity.pdbx_description
1 polymer ?
#
loop_
_entity_poly.entity_id
_entity_poly.type
_entity_poly.pdbx_seq_one_letter_code
_entity_poly.pdbx_strand_id
1 'polypeptide(L)'
;MLEKLSRMEKNYTELADSLSDPAVLADNRLYAEKMREYKRMTPIIETYHAYLHAMQQRDEAKELLQENDGDAELKELAQEEYHTAKAACEDLHEKLIFLLLPQDPNDDKNVIIEIRSGAGGEEAALFANSLYRMYTMYAESKGWKQEVLNQNPTELGGFKEISFSIVG
;
A
#
# COMPACT_ATOMS: atom_id res chain seq x y z
N MET A 1 6.76 -16.69 -9.78
CA MET A 1 6.66 -15.61 -8.80
C MET A 1 8.00 -15.36 -8.11
N LEU A 2 8.59 -16.32 -7.44
CA LEU A 2 9.84 -16.18 -6.67
C LEU A 2 11.01 -15.61 -7.49
N GLU A 3 11.24 -16.07 -8.72
CA GLU A 3 12.29 -15.50 -9.58
C GLU A 3 12.09 -14.01 -9.88
N LYS A 4 10.83 -13.57 -10.06
CA LYS A 4 10.52 -12.15 -10.25
C LYS A 4 10.82 -11.35 -9.00
N LEU A 5 10.44 -11.86 -7.82
CA LEU A 5 10.70 -11.22 -6.54
C LEU A 5 12.19 -11.13 -6.22
N SER A 6 12.97 -12.20 -6.51
CA SER A 6 14.43 -12.17 -6.34
C SER A 6 15.12 -11.13 -7.26
N ARG A 7 14.61 -10.94 -8.49
CA ARG A 7 15.11 -9.84 -9.35
C ARG A 7 14.73 -8.46 -8.80
N MET A 8 13.50 -8.34 -8.28
CA MET A 8 13.05 -7.09 -7.64
C MET A 8 13.88 -6.75 -6.41
N GLU A 9 14.26 -7.74 -5.61
CA GLU A 9 15.14 -7.57 -4.45
C GLU A 9 16.52 -7.02 -4.86
N LYS A 10 17.12 -7.54 -5.93
CA LYS A 10 18.38 -7.00 -6.47
C LYS A 10 18.24 -5.54 -6.89
N ASN A 11 17.20 -5.23 -7.64
CA ASN A 11 16.92 -3.85 -8.04
C ASN A 11 16.69 -2.94 -6.84
N TYR A 12 16.01 -3.43 -5.80
CA TYR A 12 15.78 -2.69 -4.56
C TYR A 12 17.08 -2.37 -3.84
N THR A 13 18.00 -3.33 -3.76
CA THR A 13 19.33 -3.12 -3.18
C THR A 13 20.16 -2.12 -3.99
N GLU A 14 20.20 -2.26 -5.32
CA GLU A 14 20.89 -1.31 -6.22
C GLU A 14 20.29 0.11 -6.11
N LEU A 15 18.97 0.20 -5.95
CA LEU A 15 18.28 1.46 -5.76
C LEU A 15 18.63 2.10 -4.42
N ALA A 16 18.68 1.31 -3.34
CA ALA A 16 19.11 1.76 -2.01
C ALA A 16 20.54 2.30 -2.04
N ASP A 17 21.46 1.58 -2.68
CA ASP A 17 22.85 2.01 -2.86
C ASP A 17 22.93 3.32 -3.66
N SER A 18 22.14 3.43 -4.72
CA SER A 18 22.10 4.63 -5.56
C SER A 18 21.57 5.88 -4.84
N LEU A 19 20.72 5.73 -3.83
CA LEU A 19 20.22 6.84 -3.02
C LEU A 19 21.30 7.46 -2.12
N SER A 20 22.42 6.75 -1.91
CA SER A 20 23.58 7.25 -1.18
C SER A 20 24.65 7.89 -2.09
N ASP A 21 24.46 7.85 -3.42
CA ASP A 21 25.39 8.43 -4.38
C ASP A 21 25.34 9.97 -4.33
N PRO A 22 26.51 10.66 -4.17
CA PRO A 22 26.57 12.11 -4.17
C PRO A 22 25.97 12.77 -5.42
N ALA A 23 26.06 12.13 -6.59
CA ALA A 23 25.49 12.64 -7.83
C ALA A 23 23.95 12.62 -7.78
N VAL A 24 23.35 11.60 -7.18
CA VAL A 24 21.89 11.50 -6.98
C VAL A 24 21.41 12.49 -5.92
N LEU A 25 22.18 12.64 -4.83
CA LEU A 25 21.88 13.59 -3.75
C LEU A 25 21.92 15.04 -4.21
N ALA A 26 22.76 15.36 -5.22
CA ALA A 26 22.87 16.71 -5.79
C ALA A 26 21.68 17.06 -6.70
N ASP A 27 20.95 16.09 -7.24
CA ASP A 27 19.77 16.28 -8.08
C ASP A 27 18.48 15.92 -7.34
N ASN A 28 17.82 16.95 -6.81
CA ASN A 28 16.58 16.80 -6.05
C ASN A 28 15.46 16.07 -6.82
N ARG A 29 15.39 16.21 -8.14
CA ARG A 29 14.38 15.56 -8.97
C ARG A 29 14.68 14.07 -9.11
N LEU A 30 15.91 13.73 -9.44
CA LEU A 30 16.38 12.35 -9.56
C LEU A 30 16.26 11.60 -8.22
N TYR A 31 16.66 12.26 -7.13
CA TYR A 31 16.52 11.72 -5.77
C TYR A 31 15.04 11.43 -5.42
N ALA A 32 14.14 12.37 -5.68
CA ALA A 32 12.72 12.21 -5.40
C ALA A 32 12.08 11.08 -6.23
N GLU A 33 12.51 10.89 -7.48
CA GLU A 33 12.06 9.81 -8.35
C GLU A 33 12.50 8.44 -7.81
N LYS A 34 13.79 8.29 -7.52
CA LYS A 34 14.36 7.07 -6.94
C LYS A 34 13.79 6.75 -5.58
N MET A 35 13.58 7.74 -4.72
CA MET A 35 12.99 7.55 -3.40
C MET A 35 11.52 7.09 -3.48
N ARG A 36 10.75 7.57 -4.45
CA ARG A 36 9.39 7.08 -4.69
C ARG A 36 9.39 5.62 -5.12
N GLU A 37 10.27 5.25 -6.04
CA GLU A 37 10.42 3.86 -6.47
C GLU A 37 10.84 2.95 -5.32
N TYR A 38 11.82 3.37 -4.51
CA TYR A 38 12.28 2.67 -3.31
C TYR A 38 11.12 2.42 -2.34
N LYS A 39 10.36 3.47 -1.99
CA LYS A 39 9.20 3.36 -1.09
C LYS A 39 8.12 2.44 -1.63
N ARG A 40 7.90 2.43 -2.95
CA ARG A 40 6.94 1.54 -3.60
C ARG A 40 7.36 0.08 -3.51
N MET A 41 8.65 -0.20 -3.65
CA MET A 41 9.17 -1.57 -3.57
C MET A 41 9.29 -2.09 -2.14
N THR A 42 9.50 -1.23 -1.16
CA THR A 42 9.71 -1.60 0.26
C THR A 42 8.67 -2.60 0.77
N PRO A 43 7.34 -2.35 0.70
CA PRO A 43 6.35 -3.30 1.23
C PRO A 43 6.34 -4.65 0.49
N ILE A 44 6.72 -4.68 -0.78
CA ILE A 44 6.84 -5.91 -1.55
C ILE A 44 8.02 -6.74 -1.03
N ILE A 45 9.17 -6.10 -0.84
CA ILE A 45 10.40 -6.79 -0.40
C ILE A 45 10.29 -7.25 1.05
N GLU A 46 9.74 -6.43 1.95
CA GLU A 46 9.47 -6.82 3.33
C GLU A 46 8.52 -8.02 3.41
N THR A 47 7.44 -8.02 2.64
CA THR A 47 6.51 -9.14 2.58
C THR A 47 7.16 -10.38 1.97
N TYR A 48 8.04 -10.21 0.98
CA TYR A 48 8.81 -11.31 0.39
C TYR A 48 9.77 -11.95 1.38
N HIS A 49 10.51 -11.17 2.16
CA HIS A 49 11.38 -11.69 3.21
C HIS A 49 10.60 -12.43 4.30
N ALA A 50 9.47 -11.86 4.73
CA ALA A 50 8.57 -12.55 5.67
C ALA A 50 8.06 -13.88 5.11
N TYR A 51 7.71 -13.92 3.82
CA TYR A 51 7.28 -15.15 3.15
C TYR A 51 8.39 -16.22 3.10
N LEU A 52 9.63 -15.82 2.75
CA LEU A 52 10.78 -16.75 2.75
C LEU A 52 11.05 -17.31 4.17
N HIS A 53 10.97 -16.46 5.18
CA HIS A 53 11.12 -16.87 6.57
C HIS A 53 10.03 -17.86 7.01
N ALA A 54 8.76 -17.59 6.68
CA ALA A 54 7.66 -18.51 6.98
C ALA A 54 7.80 -19.85 6.23
N MET A 55 8.29 -19.82 4.98
CA MET A 55 8.60 -21.06 4.23
C MET A 55 9.70 -21.88 4.94
N GLN A 56 10.76 -21.22 5.39
CA GLN A 56 11.85 -21.88 6.10
C GLN A 56 11.33 -22.51 7.40
N GLN A 57 10.60 -21.77 8.22
CA GLN A 57 10.00 -22.30 9.46
C GLN A 57 9.09 -23.51 9.20
N ARG A 58 8.25 -23.43 8.16
CA ARG A 58 7.38 -24.55 7.76
C ARG A 58 8.20 -25.80 7.39
N ASP A 59 9.27 -25.61 6.63
CA ASP A 59 10.08 -26.73 6.14
C ASP A 59 10.91 -27.35 7.30
N GLU A 60 11.47 -26.52 8.20
CA GLU A 60 12.13 -26.96 9.44
C GLU A 60 11.17 -27.73 10.36
N ALA A 61 9.97 -27.22 10.61
CA ALA A 61 8.97 -27.92 11.41
C ALA A 61 8.56 -29.26 10.76
N LYS A 62 8.49 -29.29 9.42
CA LYS A 62 8.18 -30.51 8.67
C LYS A 62 9.31 -31.59 8.81
N GLU A 63 10.58 -31.17 8.76
CA GLU A 63 11.72 -32.05 8.98
C GLU A 63 11.71 -32.63 10.42
N LEU A 64 11.46 -31.77 11.42
CA LEU A 64 11.32 -32.18 12.81
C LEU A 64 10.21 -33.25 13.01
N LEU A 65 9.08 -33.09 12.29
CA LEU A 65 8.00 -34.09 12.33
C LEU A 65 8.39 -35.44 11.72
N GLN A 66 9.31 -35.44 10.76
CA GLN A 66 9.79 -36.69 10.11
C GLN A 66 10.87 -37.39 10.92
N GLU A 67 11.72 -36.65 11.64
CA GLU A 67 12.86 -37.18 12.38
C GLU A 67 12.48 -37.66 13.80
N ASN A 68 11.40 -37.13 14.40
CA ASN A 68 11.01 -37.42 15.77
C ASN A 68 10.00 -38.59 15.86
N ASP A 69 10.51 -39.82 15.89
CA ASP A 69 9.69 -41.03 16.08
C ASP A 69 9.43 -41.39 17.56
N GLY A 70 9.93 -40.60 18.55
CA GLY A 70 9.92 -41.03 19.95
C GLY A 70 9.41 -40.08 21.01
N ASP A 71 9.37 -38.75 20.75
CA ASP A 71 8.95 -37.75 21.74
C ASP A 71 7.61 -37.12 21.33
N ALA A 72 6.54 -37.48 22.07
CA ALA A 72 5.18 -37.00 21.76
C ALA A 72 5.03 -35.50 21.96
N GLU A 73 5.70 -34.90 22.96
CA GLU A 73 5.62 -33.47 23.28
C GLU A 73 6.31 -32.62 22.18
N LEU A 74 7.48 -33.08 21.74
CA LEU A 74 8.24 -32.45 20.65
C LEU A 74 7.48 -32.53 19.32
N LYS A 75 6.78 -33.63 19.09
CA LYS A 75 5.95 -33.82 17.89
C LYS A 75 4.72 -32.92 17.87
N GLU A 76 4.07 -32.75 19.03
CA GLU A 76 2.92 -31.84 19.16
C GLU A 76 3.36 -30.38 18.90
N LEU A 77 4.48 -29.96 19.48
CA LEU A 77 5.05 -28.61 19.26
C LEU A 77 5.40 -28.40 17.78
N ALA A 78 6.11 -29.31 17.16
CA ALA A 78 6.47 -29.22 15.74
C ALA A 78 5.24 -29.23 14.83
N GLN A 79 4.15 -29.88 15.22
CA GLN A 79 2.90 -29.88 14.48
C GLN A 79 2.19 -28.51 14.58
N GLU A 80 2.19 -27.88 15.74
CA GLU A 80 1.65 -26.53 15.94
C GLU A 80 2.45 -25.48 15.16
N GLU A 81 3.78 -25.55 15.22
CA GLU A 81 4.68 -24.70 14.43
C GLU A 81 4.45 -24.87 12.93
N TYR A 82 4.33 -26.10 12.45
CA TYR A 82 4.04 -26.38 11.04
C TYR A 82 2.72 -25.76 10.59
N HIS A 83 1.65 -25.90 11.37
CA HIS A 83 0.36 -25.34 11.01
C HIS A 83 0.37 -23.80 11.01
N THR A 84 1.04 -23.20 11.99
CA THR A 84 1.19 -21.75 12.09
C THR A 84 2.00 -21.19 10.93
N ALA A 85 3.15 -21.78 10.63
CA ALA A 85 4.00 -21.37 9.53
C ALA A 85 3.33 -21.59 8.16
N LYS A 86 2.55 -22.67 8.01
CA LYS A 86 1.79 -22.93 6.79
C LYS A 86 0.72 -21.84 6.56
N ALA A 87 -0.07 -21.50 7.58
CA ALA A 87 -1.07 -20.44 7.49
C ALA A 87 -0.40 -19.08 7.15
N ALA A 88 0.72 -18.74 7.81
CA ALA A 88 1.48 -17.54 7.51
C ALA A 88 1.98 -17.51 6.05
N CYS A 89 2.42 -18.66 5.50
CA CYS A 89 2.80 -18.75 4.08
C CYS A 89 1.63 -18.45 3.15
N GLU A 90 0.43 -18.97 3.44
CA GLU A 90 -0.77 -18.77 2.63
C GLU A 90 -1.17 -17.27 2.64
N ASP A 91 -1.26 -16.65 3.81
CA ASP A 91 -1.59 -15.22 3.98
C ASP A 91 -0.56 -14.30 3.30
N LEU A 92 0.73 -14.56 3.50
CA LEU A 92 1.79 -13.76 2.88
C LEU A 92 1.86 -13.94 1.36
N HIS A 93 1.52 -15.12 0.86
CA HIS A 93 1.42 -15.37 -0.57
C HIS A 93 0.29 -14.55 -1.21
N GLU A 94 -0.90 -14.53 -0.61
CA GLU A 94 -2.02 -13.71 -1.08
C GLU A 94 -1.68 -12.22 -1.04
N LYS A 95 -1.05 -11.77 0.04
CA LYS A 95 -0.57 -10.39 0.17
C LYS A 95 0.44 -10.02 -0.92
N LEU A 96 1.38 -10.92 -1.25
CA LEU A 96 2.33 -10.70 -2.34
C LEU A 96 1.64 -10.62 -3.70
N ILE A 97 0.64 -11.46 -3.98
CA ILE A 97 -0.14 -11.36 -5.22
C ILE A 97 -0.78 -9.98 -5.33
N PHE A 98 -1.41 -9.50 -4.25
CA PHE A 98 -2.04 -8.19 -4.23
C PHE A 98 -1.03 -7.06 -4.47
N LEU A 99 0.12 -7.09 -3.79
CA LEU A 99 1.17 -6.07 -3.93
C LEU A 99 1.84 -6.07 -5.31
N LEU A 100 1.80 -7.20 -6.03
CA LEU A 100 2.37 -7.34 -7.38
C LEU A 100 1.38 -6.98 -8.50
N LEU A 101 0.13 -6.63 -8.18
CA LEU A 101 -0.82 -6.13 -9.17
C LEU A 101 -0.28 -4.83 -9.78
N PRO A 102 -0.50 -4.63 -11.09
CA PRO A 102 -0.17 -3.37 -11.73
C PRO A 102 -0.92 -2.23 -11.06
N GLN A 103 -0.18 -1.24 -10.56
CA GLN A 103 -0.77 -0.01 -10.05
C GLN A 103 -1.15 0.90 -11.24
N ASP A 104 -2.25 1.65 -11.09
CA ASP A 104 -2.61 2.67 -12.07
C ASP A 104 -1.53 3.78 -12.03
N PRO A 105 -0.95 4.18 -13.17
CA PRO A 105 0.03 5.26 -13.23
C PRO A 105 -0.55 6.62 -12.80
N ASN A 106 -1.85 6.70 -12.56
CA ASN A 106 -2.52 7.88 -12.03
C ASN A 106 -2.67 7.89 -10.50
N ASP A 107 -2.41 6.75 -9.82
CA ASP A 107 -2.57 6.65 -8.36
C ASP A 107 -1.67 7.63 -7.58
N ASP A 108 -0.50 7.98 -8.15
CA ASP A 108 0.46 8.94 -7.57
C ASP A 108 0.20 10.40 -8.00
N LYS A 109 -0.89 10.69 -8.71
CA LYS A 109 -1.18 12.03 -9.23
C LYS A 109 -2.12 12.80 -8.32
N ASN A 110 -1.86 14.10 -8.22
CA ASN A 110 -2.81 15.03 -7.64
C ASN A 110 -4.11 15.02 -8.45
N VAL A 111 -5.24 15.14 -7.76
CA VAL A 111 -6.56 15.12 -8.40
C VAL A 111 -7.32 16.43 -8.18
N ILE A 112 -8.15 16.78 -9.15
CA ILE A 112 -9.16 17.82 -9.00
C ILE A 112 -10.51 17.11 -8.98
N ILE A 113 -11.28 17.37 -7.93
CA ILE A 113 -12.64 16.85 -7.77
C ILE A 113 -13.62 17.97 -8.00
N GLU A 114 -14.61 17.71 -8.83
CA GLU A 114 -15.71 18.63 -9.13
C GLU A 114 -17.03 17.96 -8.77
N ILE A 115 -17.83 18.62 -7.93
CA ILE A 115 -19.12 18.12 -7.48
C ILE A 115 -20.18 19.14 -7.90
N ARG A 116 -21.19 18.70 -8.66
CA ARG A 116 -22.32 19.51 -9.12
C ARG A 116 -23.63 18.90 -8.61
N SER A 117 -24.48 19.72 -8.03
CA SER A 117 -25.77 19.28 -7.48
C SER A 117 -26.81 18.87 -8.55
N GLY A 118 -26.58 19.25 -9.81
CA GLY A 118 -27.50 18.93 -10.89
C GLY A 118 -28.88 19.60 -10.72
N ALA A 119 -29.96 18.90 -11.13
CA ALA A 119 -31.34 19.41 -11.14
C ALA A 119 -32.09 19.22 -9.81
N GLY A 120 -31.44 18.79 -8.74
CA GLY A 120 -32.09 18.36 -7.49
C GLY A 120 -32.45 19.48 -6.49
N GLY A 121 -32.26 20.76 -6.82
CA GLY A 121 -32.54 21.86 -5.89
C GLY A 121 -31.68 21.87 -4.62
N GLU A 122 -32.21 22.38 -3.51
CA GLU A 122 -31.46 22.53 -2.25
C GLU A 122 -31.04 21.21 -1.62
N GLU A 123 -31.86 20.15 -1.71
CA GLU A 123 -31.48 18.82 -1.18
C GLU A 123 -30.24 18.27 -1.89
N ALA A 124 -30.16 18.42 -3.21
CA ALA A 124 -28.99 17.99 -3.96
C ALA A 124 -27.75 18.85 -3.65
N ALA A 125 -27.94 20.16 -3.37
CA ALA A 125 -26.87 21.04 -2.93
C ALA A 125 -26.33 20.65 -1.56
N LEU A 126 -27.18 20.28 -0.61
CA LEU A 126 -26.80 19.76 0.69
C LEU A 126 -26.08 18.41 0.58
N PHE A 127 -26.52 17.54 -0.36
CA PHE A 127 -25.81 16.29 -0.63
C PHE A 127 -24.43 16.52 -1.23
N ALA A 128 -24.28 17.52 -2.12
CA ALA A 128 -22.97 17.92 -2.65
C ALA A 128 -22.00 18.36 -1.54
N ASN A 129 -22.50 19.08 -0.53
CA ASN A 129 -21.71 19.43 0.66
C ASN A 129 -21.33 18.18 1.49
N SER A 130 -22.23 17.21 1.62
CA SER A 130 -21.93 15.97 2.32
C SER A 130 -20.83 15.18 1.62
N LEU A 131 -20.84 15.10 0.28
CA LEU A 131 -19.77 14.49 -0.52
C LEU A 131 -18.45 15.25 -0.37
N TYR A 132 -18.47 16.57 -0.43
CA TYR A 132 -17.28 17.40 -0.21
C TYR A 132 -16.64 17.09 1.17
N ARG A 133 -17.45 17.07 2.23
CA ARG A 133 -16.96 16.70 3.57
C ARG A 133 -16.36 15.30 3.62
N MET A 134 -16.99 14.33 2.98
CA MET A 134 -16.48 12.96 2.91
C MET A 134 -15.07 12.91 2.31
N TYR A 135 -14.85 13.55 1.17
CA TYR A 135 -13.54 13.63 0.52
C TYR A 135 -12.52 14.39 1.37
N THR A 136 -12.92 15.50 1.98
CA THR A 136 -12.05 16.28 2.87
C THR A 136 -11.58 15.48 4.06
N MET A 137 -12.49 14.81 4.77
CA MET A 137 -12.16 13.97 5.92
C MET A 137 -11.26 12.80 5.52
N TYR A 138 -11.48 12.22 4.35
CA TYR A 138 -10.60 11.17 3.85
C TYR A 138 -9.20 11.69 3.55
N ALA A 139 -9.08 12.82 2.85
CA ALA A 139 -7.80 13.47 2.56
C ALA A 139 -7.04 13.81 3.85
N GLU A 140 -7.71 14.38 4.85
CA GLU A 140 -7.14 14.67 6.17
C GLU A 140 -6.63 13.39 6.86
N SER A 141 -7.38 12.29 6.82
CA SER A 141 -6.98 11.01 7.39
C SER A 141 -5.72 10.43 6.75
N LYS A 142 -5.42 10.83 5.51
CA LYS A 142 -4.21 10.44 4.76
C LYS A 142 -3.07 11.45 4.87
N GLY A 143 -3.31 12.60 5.52
CA GLY A 143 -2.34 13.69 5.60
C GLY A 143 -2.18 14.47 4.29
N TRP A 144 -3.13 14.32 3.36
CA TRP A 144 -3.12 15.03 2.09
C TRP A 144 -3.63 16.47 2.25
N LYS A 145 -3.10 17.38 1.44
CA LYS A 145 -3.52 18.77 1.43
C LYS A 145 -4.70 18.96 0.48
N GLN A 146 -5.65 19.77 0.91
CA GLN A 146 -6.81 20.14 0.11
C GLN A 146 -6.86 21.65 -0.09
N GLU A 147 -7.24 22.08 -1.30
CA GLU A 147 -7.44 23.49 -1.66
C GLU A 147 -8.70 23.63 -2.49
N VAL A 148 -9.60 24.54 -2.06
CA VAL A 148 -10.81 24.88 -2.82
C VAL A 148 -10.43 25.79 -3.97
N LEU A 149 -10.74 25.38 -5.20
CA LEU A 149 -10.47 26.14 -6.42
C LEU A 149 -11.63 27.05 -6.80
N ASN A 150 -12.86 26.54 -6.68
CA ASN A 150 -14.08 27.28 -6.96
C ASN A 150 -15.24 26.74 -6.14
N GLN A 151 -16.17 27.61 -5.73
CA GLN A 151 -17.39 27.21 -5.03
C GLN A 151 -18.57 28.12 -5.35
N ASN A 152 -19.75 27.52 -5.44
CA ASN A 152 -21.03 28.24 -5.56
C ASN A 152 -21.97 27.74 -4.44
N PRO A 153 -21.89 28.35 -3.23
CA PRO A 153 -22.68 27.92 -2.08
C PRO A 153 -24.17 28.34 -2.22
N THR A 154 -25.03 27.60 -1.51
CA THR A 154 -26.44 27.96 -1.37
C THR A 154 -26.71 28.52 0.02
N GLU A 155 -27.89 29.17 0.18
CA GLU A 155 -28.28 29.82 1.43
C GLU A 155 -28.41 28.84 2.62
N LEU A 156 -28.75 27.57 2.33
CA LEU A 156 -28.88 26.52 3.35
C LEU A 156 -27.57 25.75 3.62
N GLY A 157 -26.42 26.25 3.11
CA GLY A 157 -25.11 25.64 3.36
C GLY A 157 -24.77 24.45 2.46
N GLY A 158 -25.47 24.30 1.33
CA GLY A 158 -25.11 23.38 0.26
C GLY A 158 -24.22 24.02 -0.79
N PHE A 159 -23.84 23.26 -1.81
CA PHE A 159 -23.12 23.73 -3.00
C PHE A 159 -23.89 23.39 -4.26
N LYS A 160 -24.15 24.39 -5.12
CA LYS A 160 -24.56 24.16 -6.51
C LYS A 160 -23.41 23.52 -7.29
N GLU A 161 -22.21 23.99 -7.02
CA GLU A 161 -20.98 23.49 -7.59
C GLU A 161 -19.83 23.75 -6.61
N ILE A 162 -18.93 22.80 -6.46
CA ILE A 162 -17.66 22.98 -5.78
C ILE A 162 -16.58 22.19 -6.49
N SER A 163 -15.42 22.84 -6.72
CA SER A 163 -14.21 22.17 -7.23
C SER A 163 -13.07 22.43 -6.28
N PHE A 164 -12.29 21.39 -6.02
CA PHE A 164 -11.15 21.42 -5.12
C PHE A 164 -10.07 20.44 -5.57
N SER A 165 -8.82 20.78 -5.26
CA SER A 165 -7.68 19.91 -5.48
C SER A 165 -7.35 19.08 -4.23
N ILE A 166 -6.85 17.87 -4.42
CA ILE A 166 -6.24 17.06 -3.38
C ILE A 166 -4.81 16.74 -3.83
N VAL A 167 -3.84 17.04 -2.95
CA VAL A 167 -2.41 16.90 -3.16
C VAL A 167 -1.85 16.03 -2.03
N GLY A 168 -1.25 14.87 -2.38
CA GLY A 168 -0.72 13.95 -1.39
C GLY A 168 0.41 13.06 -1.87
#